data_2989c7686b79de269e51277becdff006
#
_entry.id   2989c7686b79de269e51277becdff006
#
_cell.length_a   1.000
_cell.length_b   1.000
_cell.length_c   1.000
_cell.angle_alpha   90.00
_cell.angle_beta   90.00
_cell.angle_gamma   90.00
#
_symmetry.space_group_name_H-M   'P 1'
#
loop_
_entity.id
_entity.type
_entity.pdbx_description
1 polymer ?
#
loop_
_entity_poly.entity_id
_entity_poly.type
_entity_poly.pdbx_seq_one_letter_code
_entity_poly.pdbx_strand_id
1 'polypeptide(L)'
;VGALLGVSSRAEKQAQLAERFLQDAERFAQLSSNPPRFYSARGATGLETGLQGSLHTEAAEQLGLINVASEPSQHGLAQVSFEQLLLWEPDIILTQDANTYRYITQNGLWKNLQAVRKGQVLCYSGLPFGWLDSPPGINRLLGMRRLQAHFDGKIQANWMDDLQQFFRLFYHSDLNQTQLQRLLEAG
;
A
#
# COMPACT_ATOMS: atom_id res chain seq x y z
N VAL A 1 4.75 27.30 -0.27
CA VAL A 1 5.44 26.89 -1.54
C VAL A 1 4.61 27.32 -2.75
N GLY A 2 3.32 26.97 -2.84
CA GLY A 2 2.47 27.31 -4.00
C GLY A 2 2.39 28.80 -4.31
N ALA A 3 2.30 29.67 -3.28
CA ALA A 3 2.30 31.11 -3.43
C ALA A 3 3.61 31.65 -4.03
N LEU A 4 4.75 31.11 -3.57
CA LEU A 4 6.07 31.49 -4.08
C LEU A 4 6.29 31.11 -5.53
N LEU A 5 5.64 30.04 -5.99
CA LEU A 5 5.76 29.53 -7.36
C LEU A 5 4.64 30.00 -8.29
N GLY A 6 3.70 30.84 -7.80
CA GLY A 6 2.56 31.32 -8.59
C GLY A 6 1.52 30.23 -8.93
N VAL A 7 1.50 29.12 -8.20
CA VAL A 7 0.59 27.96 -8.44
C VAL A 7 -0.30 27.64 -7.23
N SER A 8 -0.70 28.65 -6.47
CA SER A 8 -1.48 28.50 -5.24
C SER A 8 -2.72 27.63 -5.38
N SER A 9 -3.54 27.88 -6.41
CA SER A 9 -4.78 27.12 -6.64
C SER A 9 -4.53 25.62 -6.84
N ARG A 10 -3.45 25.25 -7.53
CA ARG A 10 -3.08 23.84 -7.72
C ARG A 10 -2.58 23.23 -6.41
N ALA A 11 -1.71 23.95 -5.70
CA ALA A 11 -1.16 23.51 -4.42
C ALA A 11 -2.27 23.27 -3.38
N GLU A 12 -3.29 24.14 -3.34
CA GLU A 12 -4.48 23.97 -2.51
C GLU A 12 -5.27 22.70 -2.86
N LYS A 13 -5.49 22.43 -4.15
CA LYS A 13 -6.18 21.21 -4.59
C LYS A 13 -5.39 19.94 -4.26
N GLN A 14 -4.06 19.98 -4.38
CA GLN A 14 -3.18 18.87 -3.97
C GLN A 14 -3.28 18.63 -2.47
N ALA A 15 -3.23 19.69 -1.65
CA ALA A 15 -3.36 19.60 -0.20
C ALA A 15 -4.73 19.02 0.19
N GLN A 16 -5.83 19.55 -0.38
CA GLN A 16 -7.19 19.07 -0.12
C GLN A 16 -7.37 17.60 -0.46
N LEU A 17 -6.79 17.12 -1.58
CA LEU A 17 -6.85 15.70 -1.95
C LEU A 17 -6.09 14.83 -0.95
N ALA A 18 -4.88 15.25 -0.57
CA ALA A 18 -4.06 14.54 0.41
C ALA A 18 -4.75 14.50 1.79
N GLU A 19 -5.26 15.63 2.27
CA GLU A 19 -5.98 15.75 3.54
C GLU A 19 -7.23 14.85 3.54
N ARG A 20 -8.00 14.82 2.44
CA ARG A 20 -9.16 13.94 2.31
C ARG A 20 -8.76 12.47 2.45
N PHE A 21 -7.70 12.03 1.77
CA PHE A 21 -7.23 10.64 1.85
C PHE A 21 -6.77 10.28 3.27
N LEU A 22 -6.06 11.18 3.93
CA LEU A 22 -5.60 10.99 5.31
C LEU A 22 -6.76 10.94 6.32
N GLN A 23 -7.74 11.83 6.20
CA GLN A 23 -8.93 11.85 7.06
C GLN A 23 -9.80 10.60 6.87
N ASP A 24 -9.96 10.13 5.62
CA ASP A 24 -10.67 8.89 5.35
C ASP A 24 -9.94 7.68 5.92
N ALA A 25 -8.60 7.66 5.84
CA ALA A 25 -7.76 6.61 6.42
C ALA A 25 -7.86 6.59 7.95
N GLU A 26 -7.77 7.75 8.60
CA GLU A 26 -7.91 7.88 10.05
C GLU A 26 -9.29 7.41 10.52
N ARG A 27 -10.35 7.82 9.81
CA ARG A 27 -11.72 7.36 10.12
C ARG A 27 -11.86 5.85 9.97
N PHE A 28 -11.28 5.27 8.93
CA PHE A 28 -11.26 3.82 8.72
C PHE A 28 -10.56 3.11 9.88
N ALA A 29 -9.38 3.59 10.29
CA ALA A 29 -8.63 3.04 11.42
C ALA A 29 -9.44 3.07 12.73
N GLN A 30 -10.13 4.19 13.01
CA GLN A 30 -10.94 4.36 14.23
C GLN A 30 -12.18 3.46 14.27
N LEU A 31 -12.76 3.12 13.12
CA LEU A 31 -13.96 2.29 13.02
C LEU A 31 -13.65 0.78 13.02
N SER A 32 -12.40 0.40 12.81
CA SER A 32 -11.99 -1.00 12.75
C SER A 32 -11.82 -1.59 14.14
N SER A 33 -12.77 -2.42 14.57
CA SER A 33 -12.69 -3.14 15.86
C SER A 33 -11.70 -4.33 15.82
N ASN A 34 -11.39 -4.84 14.65
CA ASN A 34 -10.43 -5.94 14.44
C ASN A 34 -9.62 -5.66 13.18
N PRO A 35 -8.59 -4.81 13.28
CA PRO A 35 -7.80 -4.42 12.12
C PRO A 35 -7.02 -5.60 11.55
N PRO A 36 -6.96 -5.76 10.22
CA PRO A 36 -6.19 -6.82 9.59
C PRO A 36 -4.70 -6.76 9.94
N ARG A 37 -4.11 -7.93 10.13
CA ARG A 37 -2.67 -8.09 10.38
C ARG A 37 -1.96 -8.29 9.05
N PHE A 38 -0.95 -7.48 8.77
CA PHE A 38 -0.24 -7.55 7.50
C PHE A 38 1.24 -7.87 7.64
N TYR A 39 1.78 -8.49 6.60
CA TYR A 39 3.20 -8.70 6.37
C TYR A 39 3.62 -7.99 5.08
N SER A 40 4.69 -7.20 5.13
CA SER A 40 5.26 -6.53 3.95
C SER A 40 6.37 -7.38 3.35
N ALA A 41 6.05 -8.14 2.30
CA ALA A 41 6.99 -9.05 1.65
C ALA A 41 7.87 -8.33 0.62
N ARG A 42 9.18 -8.41 0.81
CA ARG A 42 10.22 -7.77 0.00
C ARG A 42 11.32 -8.77 -0.36
N GLY A 43 12.17 -8.38 -1.30
CA GLY A 43 13.26 -9.23 -1.78
C GLY A 43 12.78 -10.42 -2.63
N ALA A 44 13.70 -11.11 -3.27
CA ALA A 44 13.38 -12.16 -4.27
C ALA A 44 12.53 -13.31 -3.71
N THR A 45 12.70 -13.62 -2.44
CA THR A 45 11.97 -14.72 -1.75
C THR A 45 10.82 -14.23 -0.87
N GLY A 46 10.62 -12.91 -0.75
CA GLY A 46 9.60 -12.32 0.11
C GLY A 46 9.90 -12.35 1.60
N LEU A 47 11.12 -12.73 2.02
CA LEU A 47 11.50 -12.87 3.42
C LEU A 47 12.25 -11.65 4.00
N GLU A 48 12.38 -10.58 3.23
CA GLU A 48 12.74 -9.26 3.75
C GLU A 48 11.45 -8.49 4.03
N THR A 49 11.40 -7.75 5.14
CA THR A 49 10.20 -7.01 5.55
C THR A 49 10.54 -5.66 6.18
N GLY A 50 9.60 -4.72 6.07
CA GLY A 50 9.62 -3.49 6.85
C GLY A 50 9.11 -3.74 8.26
N LEU A 51 9.89 -3.31 9.26
CA LEU A 51 9.50 -3.39 10.66
C LEU A 51 8.45 -2.33 11.01
N GLN A 52 7.67 -2.58 12.04
CA GLN A 52 6.65 -1.66 12.55
C GLN A 52 7.25 -0.26 12.82
N GLY A 53 6.51 0.78 12.42
CA GLY A 53 6.95 2.17 12.54
C GLY A 53 8.02 2.59 11.56
N SER A 54 8.38 1.73 10.60
CA SER A 54 9.33 2.10 9.55
C SER A 54 8.63 2.84 8.40
N LEU A 55 9.41 3.65 7.68
CA LEU A 55 8.97 4.32 6.45
C LEU A 55 8.37 3.35 5.41
N HIS A 56 8.80 2.08 5.45
CA HIS A 56 8.41 1.05 4.50
C HIS A 56 7.01 0.48 4.72
N THR A 57 6.42 0.71 5.89
CA THR A 57 5.12 0.15 6.31
C THR A 57 4.10 1.23 6.64
N GLU A 58 4.52 2.50 6.64
CA GLU A 58 3.72 3.65 7.06
C GLU A 58 2.35 3.72 6.36
N ALA A 59 2.28 3.45 5.06
CA ALA A 59 1.02 3.54 4.31
C ALA A 59 -0.05 2.55 4.82
N ALA A 60 0.34 1.36 5.25
CA ALA A 60 -0.57 0.36 5.82
C ALA A 60 -0.87 0.65 7.29
N GLU A 61 0.13 1.07 8.06
CA GLU A 61 -0.04 1.41 9.47
C GLU A 61 -0.92 2.65 9.66
N GLN A 62 -0.87 3.62 8.73
CA GLN A 62 -1.76 4.80 8.73
C GLN A 62 -3.25 4.44 8.57
N LEU A 63 -3.55 3.30 7.94
CA LEU A 63 -4.89 2.72 7.89
C LEU A 63 -5.27 1.94 9.16
N GLY A 64 -4.41 1.92 10.16
CA GLY A 64 -4.63 1.15 11.39
C GLY A 64 -4.38 -0.35 11.24
N LEU A 65 -3.81 -0.83 10.13
CA LEU A 65 -3.45 -2.23 9.98
C LEU A 65 -2.28 -2.58 10.91
N ILE A 66 -2.27 -3.80 11.42
CA ILE A 66 -1.25 -4.25 12.37
C ILE A 66 -0.11 -4.94 11.62
N ASN A 67 1.08 -4.35 11.66
CA ASN A 67 2.28 -5.00 11.14
C ASN A 67 2.68 -6.17 12.04
N VAL A 68 2.76 -7.39 11.49
CA VAL A 68 3.18 -8.58 12.25
C VAL A 68 4.68 -8.59 12.55
N ALA A 69 5.48 -7.84 11.77
CA ALA A 69 6.92 -7.72 11.96
C ALA A 69 7.24 -6.58 12.96
N SER A 70 7.03 -6.87 14.25
CA SER A 70 7.27 -5.91 15.33
C SER A 70 8.47 -6.36 16.16
N GLU A 71 9.54 -5.58 16.11
CA GLU A 71 10.76 -5.77 16.91
C GLU A 71 11.08 -4.46 17.65
N PRO A 72 10.84 -4.37 18.96
CA PRO A 72 10.93 -3.11 19.71
C PRO A 72 12.27 -2.38 19.66
N SER A 73 13.35 -3.11 19.40
CA SER A 73 14.72 -2.57 19.37
C SER A 73 15.27 -2.30 17.98
N GLN A 74 14.51 -2.58 16.92
CA GLN A 74 14.94 -2.47 15.53
C GLN A 74 13.99 -1.61 14.71
N HIS A 75 14.53 -0.91 13.73
CA HIS A 75 13.79 -0.09 12.79
C HIS A 75 14.29 -0.33 11.36
N GLY A 76 13.43 -0.06 10.37
CA GLY A 76 13.79 -0.19 8.97
C GLY A 76 13.45 -1.54 8.37
N LEU A 77 14.42 -2.19 7.73
CA LEU A 77 14.24 -3.48 7.08
C LEU A 77 14.89 -4.60 7.89
N ALA A 78 14.27 -5.78 7.88
CA ALA A 78 14.81 -6.98 8.52
C ALA A 78 14.61 -8.21 7.63
N GLN A 79 15.52 -9.18 7.78
CA GLN A 79 15.35 -10.53 7.23
C GLN A 79 14.65 -11.40 8.28
N VAL A 80 13.67 -12.18 7.84
CA VAL A 80 12.93 -13.09 8.71
C VAL A 80 13.01 -14.52 8.18
N SER A 81 12.87 -15.50 9.08
CA SER A 81 12.73 -16.89 8.65
C SER A 81 11.29 -17.20 8.24
N PHE A 82 11.11 -18.24 7.43
CA PHE A 82 9.77 -18.67 7.06
C PHE A 82 9.00 -19.23 8.27
N GLU A 83 9.68 -19.86 9.22
CA GLU A 83 9.12 -20.35 10.48
C GLU A 83 8.56 -19.18 11.31
N GLN A 84 9.29 -18.06 11.39
CA GLN A 84 8.81 -16.87 12.06
C GLN A 84 7.55 -16.32 11.39
N LEU A 85 7.51 -16.32 10.06
CA LEU A 85 6.35 -15.87 9.30
C LEU A 85 5.13 -16.80 9.52
N LEU A 86 5.35 -18.11 9.63
CA LEU A 86 4.30 -19.07 10.00
C LEU A 86 3.74 -18.82 11.39
N LEU A 87 4.59 -18.46 12.37
CA LEU A 87 4.15 -18.11 13.72
C LEU A 87 3.33 -16.81 13.74
N TRP A 88 3.70 -15.86 12.90
CA TRP A 88 2.97 -14.61 12.81
C TRP A 88 1.60 -14.76 12.13
N GLU A 89 1.43 -15.68 11.19
CA GLU A 89 0.19 -15.94 10.44
C GLU A 89 -0.55 -14.65 10.07
N PRO A 90 -0.01 -13.83 9.15
CA PRO A 90 -0.67 -12.58 8.73
C PRO A 90 -1.97 -12.85 7.99
N ASP A 91 -2.93 -11.93 8.10
CA ASP A 91 -4.19 -11.97 7.36
C ASP A 91 -4.00 -11.61 5.89
N ILE A 92 -3.07 -10.68 5.62
CA ILE A 92 -2.72 -10.22 4.27
C ILE A 92 -1.21 -10.11 4.09
N ILE A 93 -0.77 -10.28 2.86
CA ILE A 93 0.62 -10.07 2.45
C ILE A 93 0.64 -8.95 1.41
N LEU A 94 1.45 -7.93 1.66
CA LEU A 94 1.65 -6.80 0.75
C LEU A 94 3.01 -6.94 0.08
N THR A 95 3.09 -6.69 -1.22
CA THR A 95 4.36 -6.57 -1.95
C THR A 95 4.28 -5.49 -3.01
N GLN A 96 5.41 -4.99 -3.47
CA GLN A 96 5.50 -4.02 -4.55
C GLN A 96 6.28 -4.56 -5.75
N ASP A 97 6.71 -5.81 -5.70
CA ASP A 97 7.45 -6.45 -6.76
C ASP A 97 6.65 -7.62 -7.36
N ALA A 98 6.41 -7.56 -8.66
CA ALA A 98 5.64 -8.58 -9.37
C ALA A 98 6.35 -9.96 -9.39
N ASN A 99 7.69 -10.02 -9.27
CA ASN A 99 8.40 -11.28 -9.19
C ASN A 99 8.25 -11.89 -7.79
N THR A 100 8.35 -11.07 -6.75
CA THR A 100 8.06 -11.48 -5.36
C THR A 100 6.62 -11.98 -5.24
N TYR A 101 5.64 -11.26 -5.79
CA TYR A 101 4.24 -11.71 -5.84
C TYR A 101 4.10 -13.08 -6.50
N ARG A 102 4.69 -13.24 -7.68
CA ARG A 102 4.65 -14.50 -8.42
C ARG A 102 5.33 -15.63 -7.65
N TYR A 103 6.48 -15.35 -7.04
CA TYR A 103 7.17 -16.33 -6.20
C TYR A 103 6.28 -16.77 -5.03
N ILE A 104 5.71 -15.85 -4.26
CA ILE A 104 4.85 -16.13 -3.10
C ILE A 104 3.63 -16.98 -3.53
N THR A 105 2.94 -16.58 -4.59
CA THR A 105 1.69 -17.23 -4.99
C THR A 105 1.88 -18.60 -5.64
N GLN A 106 3.05 -18.86 -6.22
CA GLN A 106 3.36 -20.14 -6.90
C GLN A 106 4.14 -21.11 -6.02
N ASN A 107 4.87 -20.63 -5.02
CA ASN A 107 5.73 -21.47 -4.18
C ASN A 107 4.92 -22.32 -3.20
N GLY A 108 5.19 -23.63 -3.18
CA GLY A 108 4.48 -24.60 -2.32
C GLY A 108 4.63 -24.34 -0.83
N LEU A 109 5.79 -23.81 -0.39
CA LEU A 109 6.02 -23.49 1.01
C LEU A 109 5.10 -22.35 1.50
N TRP A 110 4.95 -21.29 0.69
CA TRP A 110 4.09 -20.16 0.98
C TRP A 110 2.60 -20.51 1.08
N LYS A 111 2.16 -21.57 0.43
CA LYS A 111 0.78 -22.09 0.53
C LYS A 111 0.42 -22.61 1.93
N ASN A 112 1.37 -22.77 2.83
CA ASN A 112 1.09 -23.04 4.25
C ASN A 112 0.47 -21.85 4.98
N LEU A 113 0.69 -20.61 4.51
CA LEU A 113 0.06 -19.42 5.06
C LEU A 113 -1.39 -19.27 4.62
N GLN A 114 -2.28 -18.93 5.54
CA GLN A 114 -3.70 -18.75 5.25
C GLN A 114 -3.95 -17.60 4.26
N ALA A 115 -3.18 -16.51 4.39
CA ALA A 115 -3.24 -15.37 3.45
C ALA A 115 -3.05 -15.81 2.00
N VAL A 116 -2.07 -16.69 1.73
CA VAL A 116 -1.80 -17.20 0.38
C VAL A 116 -2.94 -18.10 -0.11
N ARG A 117 -3.43 -19.00 0.75
CA ARG A 117 -4.55 -19.90 0.39
C ARG A 117 -5.85 -19.13 0.09
N LYS A 118 -6.07 -18.03 0.77
CA LYS A 118 -7.26 -17.16 0.59
C LYS A 118 -7.10 -16.12 -0.52
N GLY A 119 -5.94 -16.09 -1.22
CA GLY A 119 -5.68 -15.09 -2.25
C GLY A 119 -5.48 -13.67 -1.68
N GLN A 120 -5.11 -13.55 -0.40
CA GLN A 120 -4.86 -12.29 0.28
C GLN A 120 -3.38 -11.87 0.14
N VAL A 121 -2.86 -11.97 -1.07
CA VAL A 121 -1.54 -11.45 -1.45
C VAL A 121 -1.79 -10.30 -2.41
N LEU A 122 -1.47 -9.08 -2.00
CA LEU A 122 -1.73 -7.86 -2.75
C LEU A 122 -0.42 -7.31 -3.29
N CYS A 123 -0.40 -7.03 -4.61
CA CYS A 123 0.76 -6.46 -5.27
C CYS A 123 0.50 -5.00 -5.65
N TYR A 124 1.36 -4.09 -5.20
CA TYR A 124 1.29 -2.66 -5.49
C TYR A 124 2.50 -2.19 -6.29
N SER A 125 2.81 -2.93 -7.37
CA SER A 125 3.95 -2.62 -8.24
C SER A 125 3.84 -1.27 -8.95
N GLY A 126 2.65 -0.80 -9.16
CA GLY A 126 2.21 0.52 -9.65
C GLY A 126 3.13 1.32 -10.60
N LEU A 127 2.54 2.17 -11.40
CA LEU A 127 3.24 3.10 -12.29
C LEU A 127 2.97 4.54 -11.85
N PRO A 128 3.91 5.49 -12.05
CA PRO A 128 5.28 5.34 -12.60
C PRO A 128 6.30 4.79 -11.60
N PHE A 129 5.93 4.64 -10.33
CA PHE A 129 6.74 4.15 -9.22
C PHE A 129 5.88 3.25 -8.34
N GLY A 130 6.51 2.47 -7.45
CA GLY A 130 5.80 1.70 -6.43
C GLY A 130 4.88 2.59 -5.57
N TRP A 131 3.73 2.06 -5.18
CA TRP A 131 2.70 2.87 -4.51
C TRP A 131 2.79 2.86 -2.98
N LEU A 132 3.62 2.03 -2.38
CA LEU A 132 3.80 2.03 -0.92
C LEU A 132 5.08 2.77 -0.50
N ASP A 133 6.26 2.28 -0.91
CA ASP A 133 7.53 2.85 -0.47
C ASP A 133 8.68 2.78 -1.49
N SER A 134 8.42 2.44 -2.75
CA SER A 134 9.46 2.22 -3.77
C SER A 134 9.38 3.20 -4.95
N PRO A 135 9.95 4.40 -4.86
CA PRO A 135 10.55 5.07 -3.70
C PRO A 135 9.50 5.65 -2.73
N PRO A 136 9.85 5.90 -1.46
CA PRO A 136 8.96 6.59 -0.54
C PRO A 136 8.73 8.04 -0.99
N GLY A 137 7.51 8.35 -1.37
CA GLY A 137 7.13 9.65 -1.93
C GLY A 137 5.62 9.86 -1.90
N ILE A 138 5.13 10.79 -2.73
CA ILE A 138 3.70 11.14 -2.79
C ILE A 138 2.82 9.94 -3.16
N ASN A 139 3.35 8.93 -3.87
CA ASN A 139 2.63 7.72 -4.25
C ASN A 139 2.14 6.91 -3.05
N ARG A 140 2.72 7.08 -1.86
CA ARG A 140 2.22 6.44 -0.62
C ARG A 140 0.77 6.80 -0.32
N LEU A 141 0.35 8.04 -0.63
CA LEU A 141 -1.06 8.43 -0.52
C LEU A 141 -1.95 7.59 -1.43
N LEU A 142 -1.49 7.33 -2.65
CA LEU A 142 -2.23 6.53 -3.62
C LEU A 142 -2.29 5.05 -3.20
N GLY A 143 -1.16 4.50 -2.74
CA GLY A 143 -1.08 3.13 -2.22
C GLY A 143 -1.93 2.92 -0.98
N MET A 144 -1.88 3.85 -0.03
CA MET A 144 -2.76 3.86 1.13
C MET A 144 -4.25 3.89 0.71
N ARG A 145 -4.61 4.75 -0.23
CA ARG A 145 -5.98 4.86 -0.76
C ARG A 145 -6.43 3.57 -1.46
N ARG A 146 -5.55 2.95 -2.25
CA ARG A 146 -5.81 1.66 -2.90
C ARG A 146 -6.01 0.54 -1.89
N LEU A 147 -5.17 0.51 -0.86
CA LEU A 147 -5.27 -0.47 0.21
C LEU A 147 -6.57 -0.27 1.01
N GLN A 148 -6.95 0.97 1.32
CA GLN A 148 -8.23 1.28 1.93
C GLN A 148 -9.41 0.77 1.08
N ALA A 149 -9.36 0.98 -0.24
CA ALA A 149 -10.39 0.52 -1.17
C ALA A 149 -10.58 -1.02 -1.16
N HIS A 150 -9.54 -1.77 -0.81
CA HIS A 150 -9.66 -3.23 -0.66
C HIS A 150 -10.60 -3.63 0.49
N PHE A 151 -10.70 -2.81 1.53
CA PHE A 151 -11.51 -3.10 2.73
C PHE A 151 -12.80 -2.27 2.81
N ASP A 152 -12.87 -1.13 2.14
CA ASP A 152 -13.98 -0.16 2.22
C ASP A 152 -14.69 -0.03 0.87
N GLY A 153 -15.91 -0.58 0.80
CA GLY A 153 -16.71 -0.56 -0.43
C GLY A 153 -17.05 0.84 -0.94
N LYS A 154 -17.12 1.86 -0.07
CA LYS A 154 -17.34 3.25 -0.49
C LYS A 154 -16.10 3.80 -1.19
N ILE A 155 -14.94 3.53 -0.64
CA ILE A 155 -13.67 3.93 -1.25
C ILE A 155 -13.44 3.16 -2.54
N GLN A 156 -13.75 1.87 -2.56
CA GLN A 156 -13.68 1.05 -3.78
C GLN A 156 -14.56 1.61 -4.90
N ALA A 157 -15.76 2.06 -4.61
CA ALA A 157 -16.66 2.65 -5.61
C ALA A 157 -16.11 3.96 -6.23
N ASN A 158 -15.32 4.72 -5.47
CA ASN A 158 -14.74 6.00 -5.91
C ASN A 158 -13.27 5.89 -6.36
N TRP A 159 -12.70 4.69 -6.32
CA TRP A 159 -11.27 4.48 -6.54
C TRP A 159 -10.77 5.01 -7.88
N MET A 160 -11.54 4.81 -8.95
CA MET A 160 -11.16 5.27 -10.30
C MET A 160 -11.09 6.79 -10.40
N ASP A 161 -12.04 7.48 -9.79
CA ASP A 161 -12.06 8.95 -9.76
C ASP A 161 -10.92 9.49 -8.91
N ASP A 162 -10.63 8.87 -7.76
CA ASP A 162 -9.51 9.22 -6.90
C ASP A 162 -8.17 9.04 -7.62
N LEU A 163 -8.00 7.93 -8.33
CA LEU A 163 -6.81 7.64 -9.14
C LEU A 163 -6.62 8.70 -10.23
N GLN A 164 -7.67 9.00 -10.99
CA GLN A 164 -7.61 9.98 -12.06
C GLN A 164 -7.33 11.39 -11.52
N GLN A 165 -7.96 11.78 -10.41
CA GLN A 165 -7.72 13.08 -9.77
C GLN A 165 -6.28 13.19 -9.26
N PHE A 166 -5.74 12.12 -8.66
CA PHE A 166 -4.36 12.07 -8.20
C PHE A 166 -3.38 12.28 -9.35
N PHE A 167 -3.52 11.55 -10.45
CA PHE A 167 -2.64 11.71 -11.62
C PHE A 167 -2.72 13.09 -12.25
N ARG A 168 -3.92 13.65 -12.37
CA ARG A 168 -4.11 15.02 -12.87
C ARG A 168 -3.40 16.06 -12.00
N LEU A 169 -3.50 15.96 -10.69
CA LEU A 169 -2.95 16.96 -9.76
C LEU A 169 -1.46 16.80 -9.56
N PHE A 170 -0.95 15.58 -9.37
CA PHE A 170 0.44 15.32 -8.99
C PHE A 170 1.35 15.01 -10.18
N TYR A 171 0.81 14.36 -11.23
CA TYR A 171 1.58 13.98 -12.42
C TYR A 171 1.24 14.79 -13.66
N HIS A 172 0.33 15.74 -13.58
CA HIS A 172 -0.12 16.55 -14.73
C HIS A 172 -0.59 15.69 -15.91
N SER A 173 -1.19 14.56 -15.63
CA SER A 173 -1.62 13.58 -16.62
C SER A 173 -3.11 13.28 -16.51
N ASP A 174 -3.83 13.45 -17.60
CA ASP A 174 -5.20 12.99 -17.75
C ASP A 174 -5.21 11.59 -18.34
N LEU A 175 -5.50 10.59 -17.50
CA LEU A 175 -5.47 9.19 -17.91
C LEU A 175 -6.76 8.84 -18.66
N ASN A 176 -6.61 8.16 -19.81
CA ASN A 176 -7.74 7.54 -20.49
C ASN A 176 -8.07 6.17 -19.87
N GLN A 177 -9.22 5.59 -20.26
CA GLN A 177 -9.69 4.32 -19.68
C GLN A 177 -8.69 3.17 -19.86
N THR A 178 -8.01 3.08 -20.99
CA THR A 178 -7.01 2.04 -21.25
C THR A 178 -5.80 2.19 -20.33
N GLN A 179 -5.35 3.43 -20.08
CA GLN A 179 -4.25 3.70 -19.15
C GLN A 179 -4.65 3.39 -17.72
N LEU A 180 -5.86 3.75 -17.30
CA LEU A 180 -6.42 3.40 -16.00
C LEU A 180 -6.47 1.89 -15.79
N GLN A 181 -6.97 1.13 -16.76
CA GLN A 181 -6.98 -0.33 -16.70
C GLN A 181 -5.59 -0.93 -16.55
N ARG A 182 -4.60 -0.45 -17.34
CA ARG A 182 -3.21 -0.92 -17.20
C ARG A 182 -2.61 -0.64 -15.82
N LEU A 183 -2.96 0.48 -15.20
CA LEU A 183 -2.52 0.78 -13.83
C LEU A 183 -3.15 -0.18 -12.80
N LEU A 184 -4.38 -0.61 -13.03
CA LEU A 184 -5.06 -1.57 -12.16
C LEU A 184 -4.52 -3.00 -12.32
N GLU A 185 -4.14 -3.38 -13.54
CA GLU A 185 -3.57 -4.69 -13.85
C GLU A 185 -2.10 -4.83 -13.38
N ALA A 186 -1.41 -3.71 -13.23
CA ALA A 186 -0.02 -3.64 -12.77
C ALA A 186 0.12 -3.58 -11.24
N GLY A 187 -1.01 -3.52 -10.50
CA GLY A 187 -1.03 -3.37 -9.04
C GLY A 187 -1.82 -4.41 -8.30
#